data_67dfb5eab54d57901934a3e6c91f9bd9
#
_entry.id   67dfb5eab54d57901934a3e6c91f9bd9
#
_cell.length_a   1.000
_cell.length_b   1.000
_cell.length_c   1.000
_cell.angle_alpha   90.00
_cell.angle_beta   90.00
_cell.angle_gamma   90.00
#
_symmetry.space_group_name_H-M   'P 1'
#
loop_
_entity.id
_entity.type
_entity.pdbx_description
1 polymer ?
#
loop_
_entity_poly.entity_id
_entity_poly.type
_entity_poly.pdbx_seq_one_letter_code
_entity_poly.pdbx_strand_id
1 'polypeptide(L)'
;YSANLSPLLLVYSPYLCKLDNESKITTMKLRIITLCLCALAFSWNAFSQTPAFPGAEGFARTTTTGGRGGDVYRVTNLNDSGTGSLRAALSQTGARTIVFDVDGVIELQSTLEIKNGDVTIAGQTAPGDGICLKNYSMVVKANNVIIRYIRSRMGDEKGTEDDAMWGRYIKNVIVDHCSMSWSTDECSSFYANENFTMQWCILAESLRNSVHDKGRHGYGAIWGGVNASFHHNLLAHHESRNPRFDGGDVYGTNDNPLTNSQRAVDYRNCVVYNYCNYPAYGGEGQSVNFVGNYYKWGPASINGTDAETNGKKRQYFYRISGVKGADHGCPSIFMEATSNFLDTNNAGSDNGINADNWAGLEYDTANKGATDYTKLTTPITIKPSGSSSMVTTHTAAKAFDKVLEFAGANLKRDAVDTRVTTETRNGTA
;
A
#
# COMPACT_ATOMS: atom_id res chain seq x y z
N TYR A 1 59.65 0.72 -83.04
CA TYR A 1 59.39 -0.70 -82.99
C TYR A 1 58.09 -0.93 -82.31
N SER A 2 57.12 -1.38 -83.08
CA SER A 2 55.78 -1.72 -82.70
C SER A 2 55.74 -3.08 -81.99
N ALA A 3 54.93 -3.20 -80.93
CA ALA A 3 54.47 -4.48 -80.45
C ALA A 3 53.00 -4.37 -80.08
N ASN A 4 52.20 -5.06 -80.86
CA ASN A 4 50.76 -5.26 -80.67
C ASN A 4 50.44 -6.04 -79.37
N LEU A 5 49.54 -5.60 -78.60
CA LEU A 5 48.86 -6.40 -77.55
C LEU A 5 47.38 -6.49 -77.86
N SER A 6 46.93 -7.69 -78.13
CA SER A 6 45.56 -8.08 -78.38
C SER A 6 44.67 -7.90 -77.10
N PRO A 7 43.38 -7.53 -77.21
CA PRO A 7 42.50 -7.48 -76.09
C PRO A 7 41.95 -8.86 -75.71
N LEU A 8 42.18 -9.26 -74.46
CA LEU A 8 41.53 -10.42 -73.86
C LEU A 8 40.03 -10.10 -73.71
N LEU A 9 39.18 -10.79 -74.46
CA LEU A 9 37.73 -10.81 -74.21
C LEU A 9 37.47 -11.58 -72.95
N LEU A 10 37.05 -10.85 -71.88
CA LEU A 10 36.42 -11.42 -70.73
C LEU A 10 35.01 -11.84 -71.04
N VAL A 11 34.79 -13.14 -71.30
CA VAL A 11 33.47 -13.73 -71.44
C VAL A 11 32.84 -13.80 -70.06
N TYR A 12 32.03 -12.85 -69.76
CA TYR A 12 31.18 -12.90 -68.53
C TYR A 12 30.12 -14.03 -68.68
N SER A 13 30.29 -15.10 -67.91
CA SER A 13 29.34 -16.22 -67.91
C SER A 13 28.03 -15.74 -67.26
N PRO A 14 26.90 -15.83 -67.94
CA PRO A 14 25.59 -15.45 -67.36
C PRO A 14 25.17 -16.33 -66.17
N TYR A 15 25.86 -17.45 -65.93
CA TYR A 15 25.62 -18.34 -64.81
C TYR A 15 26.13 -17.78 -63.47
N LEU A 16 27.23 -17.04 -63.46
CA LEU A 16 27.78 -16.42 -62.25
C LEU A 16 26.88 -15.30 -61.74
N CYS A 17 26.26 -14.55 -62.63
CA CYS A 17 25.34 -13.48 -62.25
C CYS A 17 24.00 -14.01 -61.65
N LYS A 18 23.55 -15.21 -62.09
CA LYS A 18 22.36 -15.87 -61.52
C LYS A 18 22.63 -16.43 -60.11
N LEU A 19 23.79 -17.04 -59.89
CA LEU A 19 24.15 -17.57 -58.57
C LEU A 19 24.32 -16.47 -57.54
N ASP A 20 24.87 -15.32 -57.90
CA ASP A 20 25.03 -14.19 -56.98
C ASP A 20 23.67 -13.53 -56.62
N ASN A 21 22.73 -13.50 -57.56
CA ASN A 21 21.37 -12.98 -57.30
C ASN A 21 20.55 -13.95 -56.42
N GLU A 22 20.62 -15.24 -56.63
CA GLU A 22 19.94 -16.21 -55.77
C GLU A 22 20.48 -16.24 -54.35
N SER A 23 21.79 -16.11 -54.18
CA SER A 23 22.41 -16.02 -52.86
C SER A 23 22.03 -14.74 -52.12
N LYS A 24 21.94 -13.60 -52.81
CA LYS A 24 21.49 -12.33 -52.25
C LYS A 24 20.00 -12.37 -51.87
N ILE A 25 19.15 -12.99 -52.69
CA ILE A 25 17.74 -13.17 -52.41
C ILE A 25 17.52 -14.10 -51.19
N THR A 26 18.28 -15.18 -51.10
CA THR A 26 18.23 -16.13 -49.98
C THR A 26 18.69 -15.45 -48.69
N THR A 27 19.79 -14.69 -48.74
CA THR A 27 20.29 -13.92 -47.58
C THR A 27 19.32 -12.85 -47.16
N MET A 28 18.66 -12.16 -48.08
CA MET A 28 17.65 -11.15 -47.79
C MET A 28 16.38 -11.77 -47.17
N LYS A 29 15.90 -12.91 -47.68
CA LYS A 29 14.80 -13.68 -47.10
C LYS A 29 15.11 -14.14 -45.67
N LEU A 30 16.34 -14.65 -45.45
CA LEU A 30 16.77 -15.09 -44.12
C LEU A 30 16.84 -13.93 -43.13
N ARG A 31 17.32 -12.76 -43.54
CA ARG A 31 17.35 -11.53 -42.72
C ARG A 31 15.93 -11.03 -42.37
N ILE A 32 15.00 -11.08 -43.33
CA ILE A 32 13.59 -10.71 -43.09
C ILE A 32 12.94 -11.70 -42.13
N ILE A 33 13.16 -13.00 -42.29
CA ILE A 33 12.64 -14.02 -41.37
C ILE A 33 13.23 -13.82 -39.97
N THR A 34 14.53 -13.54 -39.86
CA THR A 34 15.18 -13.27 -38.56
C THR A 34 14.63 -11.99 -37.93
N LEU A 35 14.43 -10.91 -38.70
CA LEU A 35 13.77 -9.68 -38.18
C LEU A 35 12.32 -9.92 -37.74
N CYS A 36 11.56 -10.69 -38.49
CA CYS A 36 10.18 -11.03 -38.12
C CYS A 36 10.13 -11.92 -36.86
N LEU A 37 11.04 -12.89 -36.72
CA LEU A 37 11.18 -13.73 -35.53
C LEU A 37 11.63 -12.90 -34.32
N CYS A 38 12.56 -11.97 -34.49
CA CYS A 38 12.94 -11.03 -33.44
C CYS A 38 11.78 -10.10 -33.05
N ALA A 39 11.04 -9.56 -34.02
CA ALA A 39 9.85 -8.73 -33.76
C ALA A 39 8.74 -9.52 -33.03
N LEU A 40 8.52 -10.78 -33.38
CA LEU A 40 7.60 -11.68 -32.69
C LEU A 40 8.10 -12.04 -31.28
N ALA A 41 9.40 -12.26 -31.09
CA ALA A 41 10.00 -12.50 -29.78
C ALA A 41 9.94 -11.23 -28.88
N PHE A 42 10.10 -10.04 -29.46
CA PHE A 42 9.91 -8.77 -28.72
C PHE A 42 8.44 -8.51 -28.38
N SER A 43 7.49 -8.91 -29.23
CA SER A 43 6.06 -8.76 -28.92
C SER A 43 5.56 -9.73 -27.86
N TRP A 44 6.23 -10.85 -27.65
CA TRP A 44 5.90 -11.79 -26.57
C TRP A 44 6.35 -11.32 -25.18
N ASN A 45 7.37 -10.43 -25.10
CA ASN A 45 7.77 -9.84 -23.82
C ASN A 45 6.98 -8.57 -23.43
N ALA A 46 6.08 -8.10 -24.27
CA ALA A 46 5.27 -6.90 -24.05
C ALA A 46 3.85 -7.19 -23.54
N PHE A 47 3.59 -8.37 -22.99
CA PHE A 47 2.41 -8.53 -22.14
C PHE A 47 2.66 -7.80 -20.82
N SER A 48 2.49 -6.48 -20.83
CA SER A 48 2.31 -5.71 -19.61
C SER A 48 1.21 -6.41 -18.81
N GLN A 49 1.56 -6.94 -17.65
CA GLN A 49 0.58 -7.58 -16.77
C GLN A 49 -0.55 -6.59 -16.51
N THR A 50 -1.77 -7.00 -16.84
CA THR A 50 -2.94 -6.14 -16.69
C THR A 50 -3.11 -5.74 -15.23
N PRO A 51 -3.20 -4.45 -14.90
CA PRO A 51 -3.45 -4.02 -13.52
C PRO A 51 -4.74 -4.63 -12.96
N ALA A 52 -4.80 -4.75 -11.65
CA ALA A 52 -5.98 -5.23 -10.92
C ALA A 52 -7.25 -4.47 -11.34
N PHE A 53 -7.14 -3.15 -11.46
CA PHE A 53 -8.14 -2.23 -12.00
C PHE A 53 -7.44 -0.94 -12.47
N PRO A 54 -8.10 -0.06 -13.25
CA PRO A 54 -7.56 1.25 -13.60
C PRO A 54 -7.27 2.07 -12.33
N GLY A 55 -6.03 2.55 -12.18
CA GLY A 55 -5.58 3.28 -11.00
C GLY A 55 -5.00 2.39 -9.88
N ALA A 56 -4.93 1.06 -10.06
CA ALA A 56 -4.19 0.22 -9.13
C ALA A 56 -2.69 0.50 -9.25
N GLU A 57 -2.06 0.80 -8.12
CA GLU A 57 -0.62 1.03 -7.99
C GLU A 57 -0.03 0.12 -6.90
N GLY A 58 1.29 0.21 -6.67
CA GLY A 58 1.96 -0.58 -5.66
C GLY A 58 2.20 -2.05 -6.04
N PHE A 59 2.67 -2.83 -5.07
CA PHE A 59 3.19 -4.18 -5.34
C PHE A 59 2.14 -5.21 -5.69
N ALA A 60 0.91 -5.04 -5.21
CA ALA A 60 -0.19 -5.93 -5.55
C ALA A 60 -0.84 -5.58 -6.91
N ARG A 61 -0.41 -4.51 -7.56
CA ARG A 61 -1.03 -3.94 -8.77
C ARG A 61 -1.31 -4.97 -9.86
N THR A 62 -0.38 -5.86 -10.14
CA THR A 62 -0.47 -6.83 -11.24
C THR A 62 -0.53 -8.27 -10.77
N THR A 63 -0.29 -8.52 -9.49
CA THR A 63 -0.36 -9.86 -8.90
C THR A 63 -1.77 -10.21 -8.42
N THR A 64 -2.61 -9.20 -8.22
CA THR A 64 -3.98 -9.36 -7.73
C THR A 64 -4.97 -9.27 -8.88
N THR A 65 -5.80 -10.27 -9.03
CA THR A 65 -6.88 -10.31 -10.04
C THR A 65 -8.26 -10.20 -9.41
N GLY A 66 -8.37 -10.48 -8.11
CA GLY A 66 -9.65 -10.53 -7.41
C GLY A 66 -10.62 -11.48 -8.10
N GLY A 67 -11.85 -11.07 -8.27
CA GLY A 67 -12.91 -11.84 -8.93
C GLY A 67 -12.97 -11.72 -10.44
N ARG A 68 -11.90 -11.26 -11.11
CA ARG A 68 -11.90 -11.03 -12.55
C ARG A 68 -12.28 -12.30 -13.33
N GLY A 69 -13.25 -12.18 -14.24
CA GLY A 69 -13.72 -13.26 -15.09
C GLY A 69 -14.64 -14.27 -14.41
N GLY A 70 -14.96 -14.07 -13.14
CA GLY A 70 -15.89 -14.91 -12.39
C GLY A 70 -17.32 -14.39 -12.34
N ASP A 71 -18.10 -14.99 -11.47
CA ASP A 71 -19.52 -14.67 -11.28
C ASP A 71 -19.72 -13.28 -10.63
N VAL A 72 -20.91 -12.72 -10.84
CA VAL A 72 -21.33 -11.47 -10.20
C VAL A 72 -22.41 -11.76 -9.15
N TYR A 73 -22.14 -11.41 -7.91
CA TYR A 73 -23.08 -11.51 -6.79
C TYR A 73 -23.59 -10.13 -6.42
N ARG A 74 -24.91 -9.98 -6.32
CA ARG A 74 -25.55 -8.72 -5.97
C ARG A 74 -25.99 -8.71 -4.52
N VAL A 75 -25.55 -7.71 -3.78
CA VAL A 75 -26.02 -7.45 -2.42
C VAL A 75 -27.29 -6.59 -2.55
N THR A 76 -28.42 -7.15 -2.14
CA THR A 76 -29.75 -6.56 -2.34
C THR A 76 -30.42 -6.11 -1.05
N ASN A 77 -29.79 -6.34 0.10
CA ASN A 77 -30.26 -5.86 1.40
C ASN A 77 -29.11 -5.61 2.37
N LEU A 78 -29.38 -4.93 3.46
CA LEU A 78 -28.42 -4.54 4.50
C LEU A 78 -28.39 -5.52 5.70
N ASN A 79 -29.03 -6.69 5.59
CA ASN A 79 -29.00 -7.69 6.65
C ASN A 79 -27.57 -8.22 6.85
N ASP A 80 -27.22 -8.55 8.08
CA ASP A 80 -25.93 -9.19 8.39
C ASP A 80 -25.74 -10.51 7.64
N SER A 81 -26.81 -11.30 7.53
CA SER A 81 -26.75 -12.63 6.94
C SER A 81 -28.03 -12.99 6.16
N GLY A 82 -28.05 -14.15 5.52
CA GLY A 82 -29.16 -14.62 4.71
C GLY A 82 -29.04 -14.20 3.22
N THR A 83 -30.00 -14.62 2.43
CA THR A 83 -30.01 -14.40 0.97
C THR A 83 -29.94 -12.90 0.64
N GLY A 84 -29.06 -12.55 -0.29
CA GLY A 84 -28.87 -11.15 -0.74
C GLY A 84 -28.01 -10.30 0.19
N SER A 85 -27.48 -10.83 1.29
CA SER A 85 -26.56 -10.10 2.17
C SER A 85 -25.10 -10.18 1.67
N LEU A 86 -24.27 -9.23 2.12
CA LEU A 86 -22.83 -9.24 1.83
C LEU A 86 -22.16 -10.52 2.35
N ARG A 87 -22.50 -10.97 3.57
CA ARG A 87 -21.95 -12.19 4.16
C ARG A 87 -22.29 -13.43 3.32
N ALA A 88 -23.49 -13.52 2.77
CA ALA A 88 -23.88 -14.63 1.88
C ALA A 88 -23.08 -14.61 0.58
N ALA A 89 -22.82 -13.44 -0.01
CA ALA A 89 -21.97 -13.32 -1.20
C ALA A 89 -20.50 -13.67 -0.91
N LEU A 90 -19.97 -13.31 0.26
CA LEU A 90 -18.61 -13.66 0.69
C LEU A 90 -18.44 -15.15 0.98
N SER A 91 -19.49 -15.85 1.37
CA SER A 91 -19.45 -17.30 1.62
C SER A 91 -19.33 -18.17 0.36
N GLN A 92 -19.59 -17.59 -0.80
CA GLN A 92 -19.44 -18.28 -2.07
C GLN A 92 -17.96 -18.59 -2.37
N THR A 93 -17.71 -19.53 -3.26
CA THR A 93 -16.39 -19.96 -3.71
C THR A 93 -16.18 -19.65 -5.19
N GLY A 94 -14.93 -19.71 -5.66
CA GLY A 94 -14.56 -19.38 -7.02
C GLY A 94 -14.42 -17.87 -7.25
N ALA A 95 -13.94 -17.52 -8.44
CA ALA A 95 -13.74 -16.13 -8.82
C ALA A 95 -15.08 -15.39 -8.87
N ARG A 96 -15.16 -14.25 -8.17
CA ARG A 96 -16.43 -13.50 -8.08
C ARG A 96 -16.26 -12.02 -7.79
N THR A 97 -17.16 -11.23 -8.34
CA THR A 97 -17.28 -9.80 -8.06
C THR A 97 -18.58 -9.54 -7.31
N ILE A 98 -18.48 -8.92 -6.15
CA ILE A 98 -19.63 -8.54 -5.33
C ILE A 98 -19.94 -7.09 -5.60
N VAL A 99 -21.17 -6.82 -6.06
CA VAL A 99 -21.71 -5.51 -6.35
C VAL A 99 -22.93 -5.23 -5.47
N PHE A 100 -23.30 -3.95 -5.31
CA PHE A 100 -24.34 -3.52 -4.38
C PHE A 100 -25.47 -2.80 -5.12
N ASP A 101 -26.70 -3.23 -4.85
CA ASP A 101 -27.94 -2.58 -5.30
C ASP A 101 -28.53 -1.67 -4.23
N VAL A 102 -27.95 -1.68 -3.05
CA VAL A 102 -28.38 -0.93 -1.86
C VAL A 102 -27.25 -0.11 -1.31
N ASP A 103 -27.56 0.93 -0.57
CA ASP A 103 -26.66 1.71 0.24
C ASP A 103 -27.14 1.75 1.70
N GLY A 104 -26.22 2.03 2.63
CA GLY A 104 -26.55 2.18 4.03
C GLY A 104 -25.59 1.42 4.97
N VAL A 105 -26.06 1.20 6.18
CA VAL A 105 -25.30 0.56 7.26
C VAL A 105 -25.68 -0.91 7.38
N ILE A 106 -24.68 -1.79 7.29
CA ILE A 106 -24.80 -3.20 7.64
C ILE A 106 -24.38 -3.34 9.10
N GLU A 107 -25.34 -3.59 10.01
CA GLU A 107 -25.05 -3.86 11.40
C GLU A 107 -24.66 -5.31 11.60
N LEU A 108 -23.35 -5.55 11.61
CA LEU A 108 -22.77 -6.87 11.77
C LEU A 108 -23.15 -7.47 13.14
N GLN A 109 -23.44 -8.76 13.18
CA GLN A 109 -23.70 -9.52 14.40
C GLN A 109 -22.50 -10.38 14.83
N SER A 110 -21.47 -10.43 13.99
CA SER A 110 -20.19 -11.08 14.24
C SER A 110 -19.16 -10.56 13.23
N THR A 111 -17.89 -10.80 13.50
CA THR A 111 -16.78 -10.51 12.56
C THR A 111 -17.12 -10.95 11.16
N LEU A 112 -16.91 -10.06 10.18
CA LEU A 112 -17.13 -10.34 8.76
C LEU A 112 -15.83 -10.87 8.14
N GLU A 113 -15.74 -12.18 7.97
CA GLU A 113 -14.54 -12.83 7.47
C GLU A 113 -14.61 -13.11 5.96
N ILE A 114 -13.56 -12.75 5.24
CA ILE A 114 -13.34 -13.16 3.84
C ILE A 114 -12.48 -14.42 3.87
N LYS A 115 -13.12 -15.59 3.87
CA LYS A 115 -12.46 -16.91 3.94
C LYS A 115 -12.15 -17.49 2.56
N ASN A 116 -12.86 -17.07 1.54
CA ASN A 116 -12.73 -17.55 0.17
C ASN A 116 -12.13 -16.43 -0.68
N GLY A 117 -10.97 -16.70 -1.27
CA GLY A 117 -10.25 -15.78 -2.13
C GLY A 117 -10.89 -15.59 -3.52
N ASP A 118 -10.10 -15.06 -4.44
CA ASP A 118 -10.53 -14.76 -5.80
C ASP A 118 -11.80 -13.88 -5.83
N VAL A 119 -11.81 -12.83 -4.98
CA VAL A 119 -12.99 -11.97 -4.81
C VAL A 119 -12.65 -10.49 -4.96
N THR A 120 -13.54 -9.78 -5.64
CA THR A 120 -13.58 -8.31 -5.67
C THR A 120 -14.85 -7.82 -4.98
N ILE A 121 -14.70 -7.01 -3.92
CA ILE A 121 -15.79 -6.28 -3.29
C ILE A 121 -15.81 -4.88 -3.90
N ALA A 122 -16.79 -4.64 -4.75
CA ALA A 122 -16.90 -3.42 -5.54
C ALA A 122 -17.86 -2.42 -4.87
N GLY A 123 -17.48 -1.86 -3.72
CA GLY A 123 -18.29 -0.90 -2.96
C GLY A 123 -18.67 0.35 -3.74
N GLN A 124 -17.90 0.72 -4.77
CA GLN A 124 -18.21 1.83 -5.68
C GLN A 124 -19.48 1.64 -6.50
N THR A 125 -20.05 0.45 -6.53
CA THR A 125 -21.32 0.17 -7.24
C THR A 125 -22.55 0.48 -6.38
N ALA A 126 -22.37 0.65 -5.07
CA ALA A 126 -23.46 0.99 -4.18
C ALA A 126 -24.03 2.38 -4.54
N PRO A 127 -25.35 2.52 -4.58
CA PRO A 127 -25.97 3.84 -4.75
C PRO A 127 -25.75 4.74 -3.53
N GLY A 128 -26.31 5.93 -3.55
CA GLY A 128 -26.42 6.82 -2.42
C GLY A 128 -25.10 7.10 -1.70
N ASP A 129 -25.05 6.83 -0.40
CA ASP A 129 -23.90 7.08 0.45
C ASP A 129 -22.93 5.90 0.53
N GLY A 130 -23.17 4.82 -0.25
CA GLY A 130 -22.32 3.64 -0.25
C GLY A 130 -22.56 2.72 0.95
N ILE A 131 -21.62 1.81 1.22
CA ILE A 131 -21.77 0.79 2.28
C ILE A 131 -20.90 1.12 3.47
N CYS A 132 -21.49 1.04 4.66
CA CYS A 132 -20.83 1.13 5.95
C CYS A 132 -21.06 -0.14 6.75
N LEU A 133 -19.99 -0.75 7.26
CA LEU A 133 -20.03 -1.85 8.21
C LEU A 133 -19.89 -1.30 9.62
N LYS A 134 -20.71 -1.80 10.57
CA LYS A 134 -20.75 -1.36 11.97
C LYS A 134 -20.66 -2.57 12.90
N ASN A 135 -20.19 -2.37 14.12
CA ASN A 135 -20.18 -3.26 15.27
C ASN A 135 -19.01 -4.26 15.35
N TYR A 136 -18.55 -4.80 14.26
CA TYR A 136 -17.48 -5.82 14.24
C TYR A 136 -16.49 -5.57 13.12
N SER A 137 -15.33 -6.20 13.21
CA SER A 137 -14.25 -6.14 12.21
C SER A 137 -14.63 -6.74 10.87
N MET A 138 -13.97 -6.25 9.84
CA MET A 138 -13.82 -6.93 8.55
C MET A 138 -12.44 -7.58 8.46
N VAL A 139 -12.38 -8.92 8.33
CA VAL A 139 -11.14 -9.68 8.39
C VAL A 139 -10.85 -10.39 7.07
N VAL A 140 -9.66 -10.16 6.51
CA VAL A 140 -9.21 -10.82 5.29
C VAL A 140 -8.39 -12.06 5.67
N LYS A 141 -8.93 -13.25 5.38
CA LYS A 141 -8.30 -14.57 5.66
C LYS A 141 -8.01 -15.37 4.40
N ALA A 142 -8.08 -14.75 3.22
CA ALA A 142 -7.90 -15.40 1.94
C ALA A 142 -7.01 -14.58 1.01
N ASN A 143 -6.44 -15.24 0.02
CA ASN A 143 -5.59 -14.64 -0.98
C ASN A 143 -6.39 -14.11 -2.18
N ASN A 144 -5.78 -13.23 -2.97
CA ASN A 144 -6.34 -12.68 -4.19
C ASN A 144 -7.66 -11.94 -3.95
N VAL A 145 -7.60 -10.89 -3.12
CA VAL A 145 -8.77 -10.11 -2.67
C VAL A 145 -8.60 -8.65 -3.06
N ILE A 146 -9.65 -8.06 -3.60
CA ILE A 146 -9.76 -6.62 -3.87
C ILE A 146 -10.94 -6.07 -3.07
N ILE A 147 -10.70 -5.05 -2.23
CA ILE A 147 -11.74 -4.35 -1.46
C ILE A 147 -11.70 -2.88 -1.83
N ARG A 148 -12.81 -2.35 -2.32
CA ARG A 148 -12.88 -0.96 -2.75
C ARG A 148 -14.12 -0.24 -2.21
N TYR A 149 -13.95 1.00 -1.77
CA TYR A 149 -15.02 1.93 -1.37
C TYR A 149 -15.94 1.40 -0.27
N ILE A 150 -15.39 0.67 0.69
CA ILE A 150 -16.12 0.20 1.89
C ILE A 150 -15.72 1.06 3.08
N ARG A 151 -16.70 1.43 3.91
CA ARG A 151 -16.47 2.00 5.23
C ARG A 151 -16.57 0.90 6.27
N SER A 152 -15.57 0.78 7.14
CA SER A 152 -15.59 -0.08 8.31
C SER A 152 -15.49 0.81 9.56
N ARG A 153 -16.65 1.09 10.17
CA ARG A 153 -16.78 1.93 11.35
C ARG A 153 -17.24 1.07 12.51
N MET A 154 -16.26 0.40 13.15
CA MET A 154 -16.52 -0.66 14.11
C MET A 154 -17.36 -0.17 15.30
N GLY A 155 -16.89 0.84 16.02
CA GLY A 155 -17.49 1.26 17.29
C GLY A 155 -17.24 0.26 18.42
N ASP A 156 -17.62 0.64 19.63
CA ASP A 156 -17.43 -0.17 20.84
C ASP A 156 -18.73 -0.68 21.47
N GLU A 157 -19.86 -0.49 20.82
CA GLU A 157 -21.18 -0.88 21.31
C GLU A 157 -21.29 -2.39 21.64
N LYS A 158 -20.49 -3.23 21.01
CA LYS A 158 -20.49 -4.68 21.24
C LYS A 158 -19.44 -5.15 22.25
N GLY A 159 -18.65 -4.24 22.79
CA GLY A 159 -17.61 -4.59 23.75
C GLY A 159 -16.52 -5.51 23.19
N THR A 160 -16.29 -5.48 21.89
CA THR A 160 -15.29 -6.33 21.22
C THR A 160 -13.98 -5.56 21.07
N GLU A 161 -12.87 -6.15 21.53
CA GLU A 161 -11.52 -5.66 21.27
C GLU A 161 -11.07 -6.17 19.90
N ASP A 162 -10.95 -5.27 18.89
CA ASP A 162 -10.52 -5.65 17.55
C ASP A 162 -10.17 -4.41 16.69
N ASP A 163 -9.53 -4.68 15.56
CA ASP A 163 -9.25 -3.72 14.50
C ASP A 163 -10.49 -3.49 13.63
N ALA A 164 -10.61 -2.33 13.02
CA ALA A 164 -11.74 -2.09 12.10
C ALA A 164 -11.62 -2.93 10.81
N MET A 165 -10.40 -3.10 10.27
CA MET A 165 -10.13 -3.97 9.12
C MET A 165 -8.71 -4.52 9.21
N TRP A 166 -8.55 -5.84 9.10
CA TRP A 166 -7.22 -6.43 9.15
C TRP A 166 -7.07 -7.73 8.36
N GLY A 167 -5.80 -8.15 8.16
CA GLY A 167 -5.45 -9.41 7.55
C GLY A 167 -3.96 -9.74 7.71
N ARG A 168 -3.64 -10.99 7.99
CA ARG A 168 -2.28 -11.49 8.17
C ARG A 168 -2.09 -12.79 7.41
N TYR A 169 -0.83 -13.05 6.98
CA TYR A 169 -0.43 -14.27 6.26
C TYR A 169 -1.23 -14.50 4.97
N ILE A 170 -1.59 -13.41 4.29
CA ILE A 170 -2.34 -13.41 3.04
C ILE A 170 -1.49 -12.84 1.90
N LYS A 171 -1.86 -13.18 0.65
CA LYS A 171 -1.13 -12.79 -0.55
C LYS A 171 -2.05 -12.15 -1.59
N ASN A 172 -1.47 -11.22 -2.36
CA ASN A 172 -2.15 -10.59 -3.49
C ASN A 172 -3.45 -9.90 -3.06
N VAL A 173 -3.34 -8.87 -2.22
CA VAL A 173 -4.49 -8.13 -1.70
C VAL A 173 -4.36 -6.63 -1.96
N ILE A 174 -5.44 -6.01 -2.41
CA ILE A 174 -5.55 -4.56 -2.56
C ILE A 174 -6.74 -4.04 -1.77
N VAL A 175 -6.47 -3.05 -0.90
CA VAL A 175 -7.48 -2.24 -0.21
C VAL A 175 -7.40 -0.83 -0.79
N ASP A 176 -8.48 -0.36 -1.41
CA ASP A 176 -8.49 0.87 -2.20
C ASP A 176 -9.70 1.75 -1.86
N HIS A 177 -9.45 3.03 -1.58
CA HIS A 177 -10.49 4.02 -1.26
C HIS A 177 -11.47 3.56 -0.17
N CYS A 178 -10.95 2.92 0.89
CA CYS A 178 -11.75 2.51 2.04
C CYS A 178 -11.58 3.52 3.20
N SER A 179 -12.58 3.59 4.08
CA SER A 179 -12.51 4.39 5.30
C SER A 179 -12.68 3.49 6.51
N MET A 180 -11.72 3.53 7.44
CA MET A 180 -11.70 2.73 8.66
C MET A 180 -11.69 3.67 9.87
N SER A 181 -12.60 3.46 10.82
CA SER A 181 -12.69 4.33 12.00
C SER A 181 -13.27 3.58 13.19
N TRP A 182 -13.03 4.17 14.38
CA TRP A 182 -13.66 3.78 15.64
C TRP A 182 -13.38 2.33 16.02
N SER A 183 -12.19 1.86 15.69
CA SER A 183 -11.66 0.60 16.22
C SER A 183 -11.38 0.69 17.70
N THR A 184 -11.38 -0.43 18.37
CA THR A 184 -11.03 -0.54 19.79
C THR A 184 -9.59 -0.96 20.00
N ASP A 185 -8.88 -1.31 18.91
CA ASP A 185 -7.43 -1.51 18.80
C ASP A 185 -6.92 -0.65 17.62
N GLU A 186 -6.31 -1.19 16.57
CA GLU A 186 -5.95 -0.42 15.38
C GLU A 186 -7.12 -0.19 14.43
N CYS A 187 -7.07 0.91 13.68
CA CYS A 187 -7.99 1.04 12.55
C CYS A 187 -7.70 0.02 11.45
N SER A 188 -6.41 -0.38 11.28
CA SER A 188 -6.04 -1.32 10.23
C SER A 188 -4.72 -2.01 10.51
N SER A 189 -4.71 -3.35 10.54
CA SER A 189 -3.49 -4.13 10.67
C SER A 189 -3.30 -5.09 9.49
N PHE A 190 -2.34 -4.75 8.62
CA PHE A 190 -1.92 -5.61 7.52
C PHE A 190 -0.42 -5.79 7.54
N TYR A 191 0.03 -6.93 8.07
CA TYR A 191 1.43 -7.29 8.18
C TYR A 191 1.62 -8.81 7.99
N ALA A 192 2.87 -9.25 7.84
CA ALA A 192 3.21 -10.61 7.46
C ALA A 192 2.52 -11.08 6.14
N ASN A 193 2.21 -10.14 5.26
CA ASN A 193 1.53 -10.35 3.98
C ASN A 193 2.54 -10.33 2.83
N GLU A 194 2.16 -10.87 1.67
CA GLU A 194 2.97 -10.86 0.46
C GLU A 194 2.19 -10.22 -0.70
N ASN A 195 2.84 -9.29 -1.43
CA ASN A 195 2.20 -8.53 -2.53
C ASN A 195 0.91 -7.85 -2.06
N PHE A 196 1.05 -6.91 -1.16
CA PHE A 196 -0.06 -6.16 -0.57
C PHE A 196 -0.03 -4.70 -1.04
N THR A 197 -1.19 -4.10 -1.22
CA THR A 197 -1.32 -2.65 -1.43
C THR A 197 -2.52 -2.10 -0.66
N MET A 198 -2.29 -1.05 0.14
CA MET A 198 -3.34 -0.18 0.65
C MET A 198 -3.13 1.21 0.08
N GLN A 199 -4.11 1.70 -0.66
CA GLN A 199 -4.01 2.99 -1.33
C GLN A 199 -5.27 3.83 -1.15
N TRP A 200 -5.08 5.15 -1.00
CA TRP A 200 -6.16 6.14 -0.94
C TRP A 200 -7.20 5.84 0.14
N CYS A 201 -6.78 5.32 1.28
CA CYS A 201 -7.67 5.02 2.41
C CYS A 201 -7.62 6.14 3.45
N ILE A 202 -8.70 6.26 4.24
CA ILE A 202 -8.75 7.04 5.48
C ILE A 202 -8.78 6.07 6.66
N LEU A 203 -7.85 6.28 7.60
CA LEU A 203 -7.83 5.63 8.90
C LEU A 203 -7.96 6.75 9.94
N ALA A 204 -9.03 6.74 10.73
CA ALA A 204 -9.26 7.87 11.63
C ALA A 204 -9.96 7.47 12.92
N GLU A 205 -9.61 8.18 14.01
CA GLU A 205 -10.38 8.18 15.24
C GLU A 205 -10.52 6.79 15.89
N SER A 206 -9.43 6.05 16.03
CA SER A 206 -9.40 4.87 16.89
C SER A 206 -9.82 5.26 18.33
N LEU A 207 -10.61 4.41 18.99
CA LEU A 207 -11.24 4.72 20.28
C LEU A 207 -10.25 4.51 21.43
N ARG A 208 -9.59 5.60 21.86
CA ARG A 208 -8.52 5.54 22.86
C ARG A 208 -8.98 5.08 24.24
N ASN A 209 -10.12 5.55 24.69
CA ASN A 209 -10.70 5.23 26.00
C ASN A 209 -11.95 4.37 25.79
N SER A 210 -11.76 3.13 25.42
CA SER A 210 -12.82 2.19 25.08
C SER A 210 -12.69 0.88 25.86
N VAL A 211 -13.05 -0.23 25.27
CA VAL A 211 -13.20 -1.54 25.90
C VAL A 211 -11.95 -2.39 25.93
N HIS A 212 -10.82 -1.89 25.44
CA HIS A 212 -9.59 -2.66 25.35
C HIS A 212 -9.05 -3.05 26.73
N ASP A 213 -8.72 -4.33 26.93
CA ASP A 213 -8.28 -4.90 28.21
C ASP A 213 -7.03 -4.24 28.79
N LYS A 214 -6.14 -3.73 27.93
CA LYS A 214 -4.92 -2.99 28.34
C LYS A 214 -5.20 -1.53 28.74
N GLY A 215 -6.46 -1.09 28.78
CA GLY A 215 -6.86 0.30 29.05
C GLY A 215 -6.75 1.18 27.80
N ARG A 216 -6.19 2.39 27.93
CA ARG A 216 -6.08 3.33 26.79
C ARG A 216 -5.35 2.74 25.61
N HIS A 217 -6.02 2.61 24.46
CA HIS A 217 -5.51 1.88 23.31
C HIS A 217 -6.17 2.38 22.00
N GLY A 218 -5.80 3.56 21.54
CA GLY A 218 -6.34 4.17 20.33
C GLY A 218 -5.31 4.33 19.25
N TYR A 219 -5.14 3.33 18.37
CA TYR A 219 -4.02 3.23 17.46
C TYR A 219 -4.41 3.25 15.98
N GLY A 220 -3.51 3.74 15.13
CA GLY A 220 -3.74 3.87 13.70
C GLY A 220 -3.62 2.54 12.96
N ALA A 221 -2.40 2.02 12.84
CA ALA A 221 -2.17 0.84 12.00
C ALA A 221 -0.90 0.07 12.37
N ILE A 222 -0.90 -1.26 12.16
CA ILE A 222 0.32 -2.06 12.03
C ILE A 222 0.47 -2.46 10.57
N TRP A 223 1.53 -1.98 9.92
CA TRP A 223 1.79 -2.20 8.50
C TRP A 223 3.15 -2.85 8.26
N GLY A 224 3.15 -3.91 7.47
CA GLY A 224 4.36 -4.64 7.17
C GLY A 224 4.17 -5.69 6.08
N GLY A 225 5.20 -6.50 5.85
CA GLY A 225 5.12 -7.63 4.95
C GLY A 225 6.24 -7.71 3.92
N VAL A 226 6.02 -8.57 2.95
CA VAL A 226 6.89 -8.82 1.81
C VAL A 226 6.28 -8.18 0.58
N ASN A 227 6.95 -7.20 -0.02
CA ASN A 227 6.37 -6.45 -1.13
C ASN A 227 5.03 -5.79 -0.73
N ALA A 228 5.03 -4.97 0.30
CA ALA A 228 3.85 -4.26 0.77
C ALA A 228 3.94 -2.77 0.45
N SER A 229 2.91 -2.22 -0.18
CA SER A 229 2.79 -0.78 -0.48
C SER A 229 1.68 -0.16 0.33
N PHE A 230 2.00 0.96 0.97
CA PHE A 230 1.04 1.79 1.69
C PHE A 230 1.23 3.23 1.20
N HIS A 231 0.32 3.71 0.36
CA HIS A 231 0.50 5.02 -0.26
C HIS A 231 -0.78 5.83 -0.38
N HIS A 232 -0.63 7.14 -0.30
CA HIS A 232 -1.72 8.10 -0.41
C HIS A 232 -2.85 7.86 0.62
N ASN A 233 -2.51 7.39 1.81
CA ASN A 233 -3.46 7.17 2.90
C ASN A 233 -3.44 8.35 3.87
N LEU A 234 -4.58 8.63 4.50
CA LEU A 234 -4.70 9.54 5.63
C LEU A 234 -4.80 8.75 6.92
N LEU A 235 -3.90 9.01 7.87
CA LEU A 235 -3.99 8.53 9.26
C LEU A 235 -4.23 9.75 10.14
N ALA A 236 -5.38 9.83 10.82
CA ALA A 236 -5.76 11.02 11.56
C ALA A 236 -6.36 10.69 12.94
N HIS A 237 -6.01 11.51 13.95
CA HIS A 237 -6.56 11.44 15.30
C HIS A 237 -6.30 10.11 16.01
N HIS A 238 -5.09 9.59 15.89
CA HIS A 238 -4.65 8.41 16.63
C HIS A 238 -3.63 8.77 17.70
N GLU A 239 -3.63 8.03 18.80
CA GLU A 239 -2.63 8.19 19.83
C GLU A 239 -1.22 7.84 19.30
N SER A 240 -1.11 6.70 18.62
CA SER A 240 0.14 6.11 18.18
C SER A 240 -0.09 5.21 16.95
N ARG A 241 0.97 4.54 16.48
CA ARG A 241 0.94 3.62 15.33
C ARG A 241 0.46 4.30 14.03
N ASN A 242 1.20 5.37 13.63
CA ASN A 242 0.87 6.15 12.43
C ASN A 242 1.93 6.04 11.30
N PRO A 243 2.26 4.83 10.81
CA PRO A 243 1.92 3.51 11.32
C PRO A 243 2.97 2.97 12.31
N ARG A 244 2.73 1.80 12.94
CA ARG A 244 3.78 0.92 13.38
C ARG A 244 4.23 0.09 12.18
N PHE A 245 5.55 0.12 11.89
CA PHE A 245 6.12 -0.84 10.94
C PHE A 245 6.42 -2.13 11.69
N ASP A 246 5.76 -3.21 11.27
CA ASP A 246 5.99 -4.52 11.86
C ASP A 246 7.20 -5.18 11.22
N GLY A 247 8.17 -5.54 12.04
CA GLY A 247 9.38 -6.25 11.64
C GLY A 247 9.19 -7.74 11.29
N GLY A 248 7.94 -8.22 11.32
CA GLY A 248 7.60 -9.57 10.89
C GLY A 248 7.76 -10.66 11.94
N ASP A 249 8.39 -10.37 13.08
CA ASP A 249 8.61 -11.36 14.13
C ASP A 249 8.11 -10.92 15.50
N VAL A 250 7.30 -9.89 15.55
CA VAL A 250 6.65 -9.45 16.77
C VAL A 250 5.83 -10.58 17.42
N TYR A 251 5.52 -11.60 16.64
CA TYR A 251 4.70 -12.75 17.07
C TYR A 251 5.46 -14.07 17.12
N GLY A 252 6.82 -14.02 17.14
CA GLY A 252 7.64 -15.17 17.50
C GLY A 252 7.43 -16.43 16.64
N THR A 253 6.98 -16.28 15.41
CA THR A 253 6.88 -17.41 14.52
C THR A 253 8.21 -17.55 13.78
N ASN A 254 8.96 -18.57 14.11
CA ASN A 254 10.06 -19.10 13.31
C ASN A 254 9.61 -19.48 11.88
N ASP A 255 8.35 -19.16 11.53
CA ASP A 255 7.69 -19.61 10.32
C ASP A 255 7.94 -18.72 9.12
N ASN A 256 8.65 -17.61 9.30
CA ASN A 256 9.03 -16.76 8.17
C ASN A 256 10.54 -16.46 8.17
N PRO A 257 11.35 -17.36 7.63
CA PRO A 257 12.80 -17.22 7.56
C PRO A 257 13.26 -16.15 6.54
N LEU A 258 12.41 -15.19 6.20
CA LEU A 258 12.73 -14.16 5.24
C LEU A 258 13.80 -13.22 5.78
N THR A 259 14.77 -12.91 4.95
CA THR A 259 15.78 -11.90 5.26
C THR A 259 15.16 -10.50 5.30
N ASN A 260 15.79 -9.57 6.02
CA ASN A 260 15.33 -8.18 6.08
C ASN A 260 15.13 -7.54 4.71
N SER A 261 15.94 -7.93 3.70
CA SER A 261 15.79 -7.46 2.32
C SER A 261 14.54 -7.97 1.61
N GLN A 262 13.91 -9.03 2.12
CA GLN A 262 12.66 -9.57 1.58
C GLN A 262 11.44 -8.96 2.28
N ARG A 263 11.61 -8.43 3.49
CA ARG A 263 10.57 -7.71 4.25
C ARG A 263 10.59 -6.26 3.85
N ALA A 264 9.96 -5.93 2.74
CA ALA A 264 10.06 -4.62 2.16
C ALA A 264 8.71 -3.91 2.10
N VAL A 265 8.69 -2.71 2.67
CA VAL A 265 7.54 -1.80 2.70
C VAL A 265 7.86 -0.55 1.90
N ASP A 266 6.94 -0.21 1.00
CA ASP A 266 6.94 1.07 0.31
C ASP A 266 5.89 1.99 0.94
N TYR A 267 6.34 2.87 1.85
CA TYR A 267 5.50 3.84 2.54
C TYR A 267 5.74 5.22 1.95
N ARG A 268 4.78 5.69 1.16
CA ARG A 268 4.94 6.98 0.47
C ARG A 268 3.66 7.79 0.32
N ASN A 269 3.84 9.09 0.28
CA ASN A 269 2.76 10.06 0.04
C ASN A 269 1.56 9.90 0.98
N CYS A 270 1.78 9.36 2.17
CA CYS A 270 0.78 9.32 3.22
C CYS A 270 0.73 10.63 3.99
N VAL A 271 -0.43 10.94 4.54
CA VAL A 271 -0.66 12.08 5.42
C VAL A 271 -0.93 11.58 6.83
N VAL A 272 -0.22 12.12 7.81
CA VAL A 272 -0.41 11.80 9.23
C VAL A 272 -0.79 13.07 9.97
N TYR A 273 -1.92 13.05 10.64
CA TYR A 273 -2.47 14.23 11.30
C TYR A 273 -2.86 13.97 12.76
N ASN A 274 -2.59 14.94 13.61
CA ASN A 274 -3.09 15.04 14.98
C ASN A 274 -2.77 13.80 15.85
N TYR A 275 -1.58 13.23 15.70
CA TYR A 275 -1.06 12.16 16.55
C TYR A 275 -0.59 12.73 17.90
N CYS A 276 -0.89 12.05 19.02
CA CYS A 276 -0.50 12.58 20.32
C CYS A 276 0.72 11.89 20.96
N ASN A 277 1.02 10.65 20.60
CA ASN A 277 2.18 9.94 21.15
C ASN A 277 3.25 9.66 20.08
N TYR A 278 3.07 8.65 19.24
CA TYR A 278 4.08 8.33 18.21
C TYR A 278 3.54 8.59 16.80
N PRO A 279 4.33 9.28 15.93
CA PRO A 279 4.08 9.26 14.51
C PRO A 279 4.31 7.85 13.95
N ALA A 280 5.26 7.61 13.03
CA ALA A 280 5.63 6.24 12.71
C ALA A 280 6.61 5.67 13.76
N TYR A 281 6.58 4.34 13.99
CA TYR A 281 7.60 3.66 14.77
C TYR A 281 7.73 2.17 14.41
N GLY A 282 8.69 1.47 15.02
CA GLY A 282 8.92 0.05 14.80
C GLY A 282 10.01 -0.24 13.78
N GLY A 283 9.78 -1.20 12.90
CA GLY A 283 10.65 -1.53 11.78
C GLY A 283 11.69 -2.60 12.07
N GLU A 284 11.55 -3.35 13.16
CA GLU A 284 12.45 -4.44 13.50
C GLU A 284 12.61 -5.41 12.32
N GLY A 285 13.84 -5.42 11.73
CA GLY A 285 14.17 -6.29 10.60
C GLY A 285 13.49 -5.98 9.28
N GLN A 286 12.85 -4.81 9.14
CA GLN A 286 12.15 -4.42 7.92
C GLN A 286 12.96 -3.45 7.07
N SER A 287 12.80 -3.53 5.76
CA SER A 287 13.28 -2.50 4.84
C SER A 287 12.14 -1.58 4.45
N VAL A 288 12.35 -0.26 4.56
CA VAL A 288 11.30 0.74 4.36
C VAL A 288 11.74 1.81 3.37
N ASN A 289 10.95 2.04 2.31
CA ASN A 289 10.99 3.30 1.55
C ASN A 289 10.10 4.30 2.26
N PHE A 290 10.66 5.37 2.77
CA PHE A 290 9.95 6.42 3.51
C PHE A 290 10.00 7.72 2.72
N VAL A 291 9.02 7.94 1.81
CA VAL A 291 9.14 8.95 0.74
C VAL A 291 7.89 9.82 0.62
N GLY A 292 8.09 11.12 0.61
CA GLY A 292 7.06 12.09 0.25
C GLY A 292 5.86 12.15 1.21
N ASN A 293 6.04 11.79 2.48
CA ASN A 293 4.98 11.79 3.47
C ASN A 293 4.82 13.18 4.10
N TYR A 294 3.60 13.52 4.50
CA TYR A 294 3.26 14.78 5.13
C TYR A 294 2.75 14.54 6.55
N TYR A 295 3.47 15.03 7.54
CA TYR A 295 3.10 14.95 8.95
C TYR A 295 2.64 16.33 9.42
N LYS A 296 1.43 16.42 9.98
CA LYS A 296 0.89 17.68 10.47
C LYS A 296 0.46 17.58 11.93
N TRP A 297 0.92 18.52 12.73
CA TRP A 297 0.44 18.64 14.10
C TRP A 297 -0.98 19.18 14.13
N GLY A 298 -1.81 18.55 14.94
CA GLY A 298 -3.10 19.05 15.36
C GLY A 298 -3.11 19.39 16.85
N PRO A 299 -4.27 19.72 17.43
CA PRO A 299 -4.40 20.07 18.85
C PRO A 299 -3.82 19.02 19.80
N ALA A 300 -4.01 17.72 19.53
CA ALA A 300 -3.47 16.64 20.34
C ALA A 300 -1.94 16.55 20.26
N SER A 301 -1.36 16.81 19.09
CA SER A 301 0.10 16.83 18.91
C SER A 301 0.76 18.00 19.65
N ILE A 302 0.06 19.14 19.71
CA ILE A 302 0.57 20.39 20.31
C ILE A 302 0.40 20.39 21.83
N ASN A 303 -0.78 19.97 22.28
CA ASN A 303 -1.21 20.10 23.68
C ASN A 303 -1.19 18.77 24.43
N GLY A 304 -0.71 17.68 23.80
CA GLY A 304 -0.70 16.36 24.42
C GLY A 304 -0.07 16.39 25.81
N THR A 305 -0.88 16.13 26.82
CA THR A 305 -0.48 16.08 28.24
C THR A 305 -0.18 14.65 28.68
N ASP A 306 -0.01 13.74 27.76
CA ASP A 306 0.26 12.35 28.08
C ASP A 306 1.57 12.22 28.87
N ALA A 307 1.51 11.47 29.96
CA ALA A 307 2.69 11.23 30.80
C ALA A 307 3.86 10.60 30.02
N GLU A 308 3.54 9.82 28.98
CA GLU A 308 4.55 9.21 28.10
C GLU A 308 5.28 10.24 27.23
N THR A 309 4.67 11.38 26.96
CA THR A 309 5.29 12.43 26.17
C THR A 309 6.12 13.40 27.02
N ASN A 310 5.93 13.42 28.34
CA ASN A 310 6.55 14.41 29.25
C ASN A 310 6.41 15.85 28.74
N GLY A 311 5.32 16.17 28.05
CA GLY A 311 5.09 17.47 27.43
C GLY A 311 6.02 17.80 26.26
N LYS A 312 6.77 16.84 25.74
CA LYS A 312 7.65 17.07 24.58
C LYS A 312 6.84 16.97 23.30
N LYS A 313 6.96 17.97 22.45
CA LYS A 313 6.42 17.95 21.09
C LYS A 313 7.11 16.85 20.28
N ARG A 314 6.33 16.09 19.51
CA ARG A 314 6.85 14.98 18.69
C ARG A 314 7.45 15.52 17.39
N GLN A 315 8.68 16.02 17.48
CA GLN A 315 9.44 16.59 16.38
C GLN A 315 10.29 15.51 15.70
N TYR A 316 9.65 14.47 15.15
CA TYR A 316 10.28 13.43 14.34
C TYR A 316 9.25 12.75 13.45
N PHE A 317 9.72 12.02 12.45
CA PHE A 317 8.87 11.24 11.55
C PHE A 317 8.74 9.79 11.99
N TYR A 318 9.87 9.21 12.42
CA TYR A 318 9.96 7.78 12.60
C TYR A 318 10.84 7.44 13.81
N ARG A 319 10.26 6.71 14.75
CA ARG A 319 10.97 6.18 15.91
C ARG A 319 11.38 4.74 15.65
N ILE A 320 12.66 4.52 15.49
CA ILE A 320 13.27 3.26 15.12
C ILE A 320 13.23 2.30 16.30
N SER A 321 12.76 1.08 16.06
CA SER A 321 12.87 -0.05 16.98
C SER A 321 13.74 -1.14 16.37
N GLY A 322 14.34 -1.98 17.23
CA GLY A 322 15.20 -3.09 16.85
C GLY A 322 16.64 -2.91 17.31
N VAL A 323 17.33 -4.03 17.54
CA VAL A 323 18.69 -4.08 18.04
C VAL A 323 19.60 -4.66 16.96
N LYS A 324 20.68 -3.96 16.65
CA LYS A 324 21.69 -4.44 15.70
C LYS A 324 22.28 -5.76 16.18
N GLY A 325 22.25 -6.77 15.33
CA GLY A 325 22.78 -8.11 15.62
C GLY A 325 21.81 -9.05 16.34
N ALA A 326 20.61 -8.60 16.70
CA ALA A 326 19.52 -9.49 17.12
C ALA A 326 18.84 -10.15 15.90
N ASP A 327 18.10 -11.23 16.13
CA ASP A 327 17.47 -12.01 15.04
C ASP A 327 16.59 -11.18 14.11
N HIS A 328 16.05 -10.06 14.61
CA HIS A 328 15.20 -9.16 13.82
C HIS A 328 15.92 -7.88 13.38
N GLY A 329 17.07 -7.58 13.96
CA GLY A 329 17.95 -6.46 13.58
C GLY A 329 17.29 -5.08 13.59
N CYS A 330 18.03 -4.11 13.07
CA CYS A 330 17.54 -2.75 12.85
C CYS A 330 16.86 -2.63 11.47
N PRO A 331 15.98 -1.64 11.27
CA PRO A 331 15.43 -1.37 9.95
C PRO A 331 16.51 -0.93 8.96
N SER A 332 16.25 -1.21 7.67
CA SER A 332 16.94 -0.59 6.55
C SER A 332 16.03 0.47 5.94
N ILE A 333 16.48 1.72 5.89
CA ILE A 333 15.62 2.85 5.50
C ILE A 333 16.19 3.52 4.26
N PHE A 334 15.34 3.69 3.24
CA PHE A 334 15.56 4.66 2.18
C PHE A 334 14.69 5.88 2.42
N MET A 335 15.32 7.05 2.45
CA MET A 335 14.68 8.34 2.59
C MET A 335 15.52 9.39 1.88
N GLU A 336 14.91 10.21 1.05
CA GLU A 336 15.56 11.38 0.49
C GLU A 336 15.59 12.50 1.51
N ALA A 337 16.63 13.32 1.51
CA ALA A 337 16.87 14.32 2.56
C ALA A 337 15.74 15.35 2.72
N THR A 338 14.92 15.59 1.71
CA THR A 338 13.89 16.63 1.72
C THR A 338 12.54 16.17 1.14
N SER A 339 12.31 14.86 1.04
CA SER A 339 11.07 14.36 0.43
C SER A 339 9.86 14.39 1.36
N ASN A 340 10.09 14.23 2.67
CA ASN A 340 9.02 14.26 3.67
C ASN A 340 8.92 15.66 4.29
N PHE A 341 7.75 15.99 4.85
CA PHE A 341 7.50 17.30 5.41
C PHE A 341 6.81 17.24 6.78
N LEU A 342 7.33 17.98 7.76
CA LEU A 342 6.73 18.19 9.07
C LEU A 342 6.11 19.57 9.14
N ASP A 343 4.78 19.64 9.16
CA ASP A 343 4.01 20.85 9.41
C ASP A 343 3.70 20.97 10.91
N THR A 344 4.35 21.88 11.58
CA THR A 344 4.13 22.15 13.01
C THR A 344 2.85 22.93 13.29
N ASN A 345 2.06 23.22 12.27
CA ASN A 345 0.82 24.01 12.37
C ASN A 345 1.04 25.35 13.13
N ASN A 346 2.16 26.00 12.84
CA ASN A 346 2.64 27.23 13.48
C ASN A 346 2.89 27.14 15.02
N ALA A 347 2.94 25.94 15.58
CA ALA A 347 3.08 25.73 17.03
C ALA A 347 4.52 25.53 17.49
N GLY A 348 5.50 25.70 16.62
CA GLY A 348 6.93 25.60 16.98
C GLY A 348 7.83 25.35 15.77
N SER A 349 9.13 25.14 16.05
CA SER A 349 10.13 24.80 15.03
C SER A 349 9.99 23.34 14.61
N ASP A 350 10.33 23.06 13.35
CA ASP A 350 10.57 21.70 12.85
C ASP A 350 11.96 21.16 13.22
N ASN A 351 12.77 21.93 13.93
CA ASN A 351 14.15 21.60 14.33
C ASN A 351 15.08 21.22 13.16
N GLY A 352 14.82 21.76 11.97
CA GLY A 352 15.62 21.49 10.77
C GLY A 352 15.26 20.20 10.05
N ILE A 353 14.23 19.48 10.48
CA ILE A 353 13.79 18.20 9.89
C ILE A 353 13.40 18.36 8.43
N ASN A 354 12.79 19.48 8.06
CA ASN A 354 12.41 19.73 6.67
C ASN A 354 13.61 20.05 5.77
N ALA A 355 14.72 20.52 6.34
CA ALA A 355 15.98 20.73 5.63
C ALA A 355 16.81 19.45 5.47
N ASP A 356 16.72 18.54 6.46
CA ASP A 356 17.31 17.20 6.42
C ASP A 356 16.39 16.20 7.15
N ASN A 357 15.66 15.43 6.39
CA ASN A 357 14.71 14.46 6.92
C ASN A 357 15.36 13.38 7.80
N TRP A 358 16.68 13.14 7.65
CA TRP A 358 17.40 12.20 8.50
C TRP A 358 17.48 12.67 9.96
N ALA A 359 17.38 13.98 10.21
CA ALA A 359 17.22 14.55 11.55
C ALA A 359 15.86 14.22 12.19
N GLY A 360 14.89 13.77 11.40
CA GLY A 360 13.56 13.35 11.84
C GLY A 360 13.47 11.88 12.28
N LEU A 361 14.59 11.21 12.50
CA LEU A 361 14.65 9.86 13.06
C LEU A 361 14.92 9.93 14.56
N GLU A 362 14.22 9.12 15.35
CA GLU A 362 14.45 8.94 16.78
C GLU A 362 14.71 7.46 17.07
N TYR A 363 15.40 7.14 18.17
CA TYR A 363 15.66 5.78 18.58
C TYR A 363 14.81 5.40 19.79
N ASP A 364 14.16 4.24 19.75
CA ASP A 364 13.46 3.65 20.89
C ASP A 364 14.45 2.94 21.82
N THR A 365 15.33 3.71 22.44
CA THR A 365 16.38 3.17 23.32
C THR A 365 15.83 2.58 24.62
N ALA A 366 14.74 3.13 25.12
CA ALA A 366 14.19 2.74 26.42
C ALA A 366 13.47 1.38 26.39
N ASN A 367 12.69 1.13 25.35
CA ASN A 367 11.83 -0.05 25.28
C ASN A 367 12.40 -1.16 24.39
N LYS A 368 13.19 -0.79 23.37
CA LYS A 368 13.66 -1.72 22.33
C LYS A 368 15.16 -1.75 22.16
N GLY A 369 15.90 -1.00 22.94
CA GLY A 369 17.38 -0.94 22.87
C GLY A 369 17.89 -0.47 21.51
N ALA A 370 17.06 0.21 20.72
CA ALA A 370 17.41 0.65 19.37
C ALA A 370 18.53 1.68 19.41
N THR A 371 19.60 1.42 18.69
CA THR A 371 20.78 2.30 18.61
C THR A 371 21.23 2.56 17.19
N ASP A 372 20.63 1.93 16.18
CA ASP A 372 21.15 1.98 14.83
C ASP A 372 20.05 1.69 13.77
N TYR A 373 20.38 1.98 12.52
CA TYR A 373 19.62 1.61 11.32
C TYR A 373 20.57 1.49 10.14
N THR A 374 20.16 0.82 9.06
CA THR A 374 20.91 0.81 7.82
C THR A 374 20.37 1.89 6.88
N LYS A 375 21.19 2.88 6.55
CA LYS A 375 20.84 3.89 5.55
C LYS A 375 21.00 3.30 4.16
N LEU A 376 19.90 3.24 3.40
CA LEU A 376 19.92 2.83 2.00
C LEU A 376 20.16 4.04 1.10
N THR A 377 21.04 3.87 0.09
CA THR A 377 21.36 4.91 -0.90
C THR A 377 20.44 4.87 -2.12
N THR A 378 19.72 3.78 -2.29
CA THR A 378 18.75 3.60 -3.38
C THR A 378 17.45 3.06 -2.82
N PRO A 379 16.30 3.39 -3.45
CA PRO A 379 15.02 2.81 -3.05
C PRO A 379 15.06 1.29 -3.13
N ILE A 380 14.32 0.66 -2.25
CA ILE A 380 14.13 -0.78 -2.30
C ILE A 380 13.35 -1.08 -3.57
N THR A 381 13.99 -1.83 -4.46
CA THR A 381 13.32 -2.39 -5.64
C THR A 381 12.79 -3.75 -5.28
N ILE A 382 11.49 -3.90 -5.29
CA ILE A 382 10.84 -5.13 -4.90
C ILE A 382 10.56 -5.97 -6.13
N LYS A 383 10.81 -7.26 -6.00
CA LYS A 383 10.63 -8.24 -7.06
C LYS A 383 9.30 -8.97 -6.91
N PRO A 384 8.66 -9.36 -8.01
CA PRO A 384 9.28 -10.03 -9.14
C PRO A 384 9.99 -9.05 -10.06
N SER A 385 11.15 -9.50 -10.57
CA SER A 385 12.03 -8.72 -11.42
C SER A 385 11.27 -8.05 -12.56
N GLY A 386 11.31 -6.72 -12.60
CA GLY A 386 10.72 -5.92 -13.68
C GLY A 386 9.52 -5.05 -13.30
N SER A 387 8.92 -5.22 -12.13
CA SER A 387 7.93 -4.25 -11.64
C SER A 387 8.57 -3.33 -10.61
N SER A 388 8.75 -2.08 -10.95
CA SER A 388 8.80 -1.02 -9.95
C SER A 388 7.48 -1.04 -9.18
N SER A 389 7.44 -0.52 -7.96
CA SER A 389 6.17 -0.33 -7.23
C SER A 389 5.15 0.45 -8.06
N MET A 390 5.62 1.13 -9.09
CA MET A 390 4.86 1.97 -10.01
C MET A 390 3.85 2.88 -9.29
N VAL A 391 4.20 3.34 -8.09
CA VAL A 391 3.42 4.31 -7.37
C VAL A 391 3.78 5.70 -7.90
N THR A 392 2.79 6.42 -8.36
CA THR A 392 2.94 7.83 -8.71
C THR A 392 3.38 8.60 -7.47
N THR A 393 4.60 9.15 -7.53
CA THR A 393 5.19 9.85 -6.38
C THR A 393 4.99 11.36 -6.54
N HIS A 394 4.43 11.98 -5.50
CA HIS A 394 4.23 13.42 -5.38
C HIS A 394 5.21 14.02 -4.37
N THR A 395 5.43 15.33 -4.43
CA THR A 395 6.01 16.05 -3.28
C THR A 395 5.07 15.91 -2.07
N ALA A 396 5.61 15.98 -0.86
CA ALA A 396 4.79 15.87 0.37
C ALA A 396 3.61 16.87 0.37
N ALA A 397 3.84 18.12 -0.02
CA ALA A 397 2.78 19.13 -0.12
C ALA A 397 1.70 18.75 -1.15
N LYS A 398 2.10 18.23 -2.32
CA LYS A 398 1.13 17.77 -3.31
C LYS A 398 0.38 16.51 -2.86
N ALA A 399 1.06 15.61 -2.15
CA ALA A 399 0.44 14.43 -1.54
C ALA A 399 -0.62 14.84 -0.51
N PHE A 400 -0.35 15.85 0.32
CA PHE A 400 -1.30 16.40 1.27
C PHE A 400 -2.61 16.81 0.58
N ASP A 401 -2.52 17.65 -0.47
CA ASP A 401 -3.71 18.05 -1.21
C ASP A 401 -4.46 16.88 -1.83
N LYS A 402 -3.72 15.97 -2.49
CA LYS A 402 -4.30 14.82 -3.17
C LYS A 402 -4.96 13.82 -2.22
N VAL A 403 -4.33 13.54 -1.10
CA VAL A 403 -4.89 12.64 -0.08
C VAL A 403 -6.18 13.22 0.49
N LEU A 404 -6.21 14.51 0.84
CA LEU A 404 -7.42 15.15 1.35
C LEU A 404 -8.52 15.26 0.29
N GLU A 405 -8.18 15.28 -0.98
CA GLU A 405 -9.14 15.30 -2.09
C GLU A 405 -9.70 13.89 -2.38
N PHE A 406 -8.86 12.85 -2.38
CA PHE A 406 -9.22 11.55 -2.98
C PHE A 406 -9.27 10.37 -2.00
N ALA A 407 -8.70 10.45 -0.80
CA ALA A 407 -8.71 9.31 0.12
C ALA A 407 -10.10 9.03 0.69
N GLY A 408 -10.28 7.76 1.12
CA GLY A 408 -11.53 7.25 1.68
C GLY A 408 -12.55 6.82 0.62
N ALA A 409 -13.73 6.43 1.06
CA ALA A 409 -14.86 6.11 0.18
C ALA A 409 -15.46 7.39 -0.41
N ASN A 410 -14.69 8.05 -1.27
CA ASN A 410 -14.84 9.45 -1.67
C ASN A 410 -15.79 9.69 -2.85
N LEU A 411 -16.37 8.68 -3.47
CA LEU A 411 -17.39 8.88 -4.53
C LEU A 411 -18.55 9.74 -4.01
N LYS A 412 -18.94 9.50 -2.77
CA LYS A 412 -19.76 10.40 -1.99
C LYS A 412 -19.27 10.34 -0.54
N ARG A 413 -18.51 11.35 -0.11
CA ARG A 413 -18.03 11.41 1.26
C ARG A 413 -19.18 11.57 2.24
N ASP A 414 -19.14 10.79 3.30
CA ASP A 414 -20.04 11.01 4.44
C ASP A 414 -19.56 12.16 5.33
N ALA A 415 -20.36 12.49 6.35
CA ALA A 415 -20.06 13.59 7.27
C ALA A 415 -18.75 13.35 8.05
N VAL A 416 -18.43 12.09 8.37
CA VAL A 416 -17.21 11.73 9.13
C VAL A 416 -15.97 11.97 8.30
N ASP A 417 -15.87 11.41 7.09
CA ASP A 417 -14.72 11.63 6.22
C ASP A 417 -14.56 13.10 5.82
N THR A 418 -15.69 13.81 5.62
CA THR A 418 -15.69 15.25 5.35
C THR A 418 -15.12 16.04 6.51
N ARG A 419 -15.53 15.73 7.74
CA ARG A 419 -15.02 16.38 8.94
C ARG A 419 -13.52 16.11 9.11
N VAL A 420 -13.11 14.85 9.09
CA VAL A 420 -11.70 14.46 9.28
C VAL A 420 -10.79 15.13 8.26
N THR A 421 -11.17 15.17 6.99
CA THR A 421 -10.35 15.84 5.96
C THR A 421 -10.34 17.35 6.11
N THR A 422 -11.43 17.95 6.59
CA THR A 422 -11.53 19.40 6.88
C THR A 422 -10.66 19.78 8.08
N GLU A 423 -10.74 19.02 9.16
CA GLU A 423 -9.91 19.21 10.36
C GLU A 423 -8.42 19.08 10.02
N THR A 424 -8.06 18.04 9.24
CA THR A 424 -6.69 17.87 8.76
C THR A 424 -6.20 19.07 7.95
N ARG A 425 -7.02 19.60 7.05
CA ARG A 425 -6.69 20.77 6.24
C ARG A 425 -6.46 22.01 7.11
N ASN A 426 -7.37 22.26 8.03
CA ASN A 426 -7.40 23.46 8.85
C ASN A 426 -6.47 23.39 10.07
N GLY A 427 -5.98 22.21 10.45
CA GLY A 427 -5.18 22.02 11.66
C GLY A 427 -6.00 22.10 12.94
N THR A 428 -7.27 21.69 12.88
CA THR A 428 -8.25 21.71 14.01
C THR A 428 -8.66 20.29 14.39
N ALA A 429 -9.41 20.13 15.51
CA ALA A 429 -10.04 18.88 15.93
C ALA A 429 -11.30 19.15 16.77
#